data_292136f633de5c3b05397b6109280bc2
#
_entry.id   292136f633de5c3b05397b6109280bc2
#
_cell.length_a   1.000
_cell.length_b   1.000
_cell.length_c   1.000
_cell.angle_alpha   90.00
_cell.angle_beta   90.00
_cell.angle_gamma   90.00
#
_symmetry.space_group_name_H-M   'P 1'
#
loop_
_entity.id
_entity.type
_entity.pdbx_description
1 polymer ?
#
loop_
_entity_poly.entity_id
_entity_poly.type
_entity_poly.pdbx_seq_one_letter_code
_entity_poly.pdbx_strand_id
1 'polypeptide(L)'
;MQAGTVQLSPYQVASLRMVFSGIVLLPFAFKALQQIPKNKLGLVILSGIIGNFIPAYLFCIAETKIDSALAGILNSLTPLFTIIVGMVVFKISIDPKKMGGILLGLVGLCISVVAGKTLHFENISFSIFIILATICYGFNVNMVGK
;
A
#
# COMPACT_ATOMS: atom_id res chain seq x y z
N MET A 1 27.24 -26.84 -9.33
CA MET A 1 27.57 -25.41 -9.31
C MET A 1 26.27 -24.65 -9.09
N GLN A 2 25.94 -24.32 -7.83
CA GLN A 2 24.82 -23.42 -7.55
C GLN A 2 25.35 -22.00 -7.79
N ALA A 3 24.87 -21.38 -8.85
CA ALA A 3 25.10 -19.95 -9.05
C ALA A 3 24.53 -19.23 -7.84
N GLY A 4 25.40 -18.54 -7.10
CA GLY A 4 25.02 -17.78 -5.92
C GLY A 4 24.05 -16.69 -6.30
N THR A 5 22.75 -16.97 -6.16
CA THR A 5 21.74 -15.92 -6.18
C THR A 5 21.98 -15.07 -4.95
N VAL A 6 22.45 -13.84 -5.15
CA VAL A 6 22.55 -12.83 -4.10
C VAL A 6 21.14 -12.56 -3.64
N GLN A 7 20.73 -13.19 -2.54
CA GLN A 7 19.43 -12.95 -1.94
C GLN A 7 19.48 -11.57 -1.28
N LEU A 8 18.89 -10.59 -1.97
CA LEU A 8 18.74 -9.25 -1.41
C LEU A 8 17.85 -9.32 -0.16
N SER A 9 18.23 -8.62 0.89
CA SER A 9 17.38 -8.49 2.06
C SER A 9 16.10 -7.69 1.71
N PRO A 10 14.99 -7.90 2.45
CA PRO A 10 13.73 -7.16 2.20
C PRO A 10 13.92 -5.64 2.22
N TYR A 11 14.80 -5.17 3.10
CA TYR A 11 15.14 -3.74 3.20
C TYR A 11 15.89 -3.23 1.97
N GLN A 12 16.77 -4.06 1.40
CA GLN A 12 17.48 -3.72 0.15
C GLN A 12 16.52 -3.63 -1.02
N VAL A 13 15.58 -4.56 -1.11
CA VAL A 13 14.54 -4.55 -2.16
C VAL A 13 13.66 -3.31 -2.04
N ALA A 14 13.18 -2.98 -0.84
CA ALA A 14 12.37 -1.78 -0.59
C ALA A 14 13.17 -0.52 -0.96
N SER A 15 14.42 -0.41 -0.53
CA SER A 15 15.28 0.75 -0.80
C SER A 15 15.57 0.90 -2.29
N LEU A 16 15.89 -0.18 -2.99
CA LEU A 16 16.11 -0.15 -4.45
C LEU A 16 14.87 0.30 -5.20
N ARG A 17 13.70 -0.23 -4.87
CA ARG A 17 12.42 0.21 -5.47
C ARG A 17 12.20 1.70 -5.27
N MET A 18 12.46 2.22 -4.06
CA MET A 18 12.33 3.65 -3.77
C MET A 18 13.32 4.51 -4.57
N VAL A 19 14.59 4.09 -4.63
CA VAL A 19 15.63 4.82 -5.36
C VAL A 19 15.31 4.85 -6.85
N PHE A 20 15.02 3.72 -7.48
CA PHE A 20 14.69 3.68 -8.91
C PHE A 20 13.43 4.48 -9.25
N SER A 21 12.37 4.34 -8.46
CA SER A 21 11.15 5.13 -8.64
C SER A 21 11.43 6.62 -8.46
N GLY A 22 12.24 6.99 -7.47
CA GLY A 22 12.66 8.36 -7.24
C GLY A 22 13.42 8.96 -8.39
N ILE A 23 14.40 8.23 -8.94
CA ILE A 23 15.21 8.69 -10.09
C ILE A 23 14.31 8.94 -11.31
N VAL A 24 13.40 8.00 -11.63
CA VAL A 24 12.50 8.14 -12.78
C VAL A 24 11.53 9.33 -12.61
N LEU A 25 11.04 9.56 -11.39
CA LEU A 25 10.11 10.64 -11.11
C LEU A 25 10.76 12.00 -10.85
N LEU A 26 12.09 12.04 -10.68
CA LEU A 26 12.83 13.24 -10.30
C LEU A 26 12.59 14.44 -11.23
N PRO A 27 12.61 14.30 -12.57
CA PRO A 27 12.36 15.43 -13.48
C PRO A 27 10.93 15.96 -13.37
N PHE A 28 9.95 15.09 -13.11
CA PHE A 28 8.55 15.49 -12.90
C PHE A 28 8.36 16.13 -11.53
N ALA A 29 9.03 15.62 -10.50
CA ALA A 29 8.99 16.15 -9.14
C ALA A 29 9.53 17.58 -9.08
N PHE A 30 10.61 17.91 -9.78
CA PHE A 30 11.13 19.28 -9.82
C PHE A 30 10.11 20.27 -10.39
N LYS A 31 9.42 19.90 -11.47
CA LYS A 31 8.37 20.76 -12.05
C LYS A 31 7.18 20.91 -11.10
N ALA A 32 6.75 19.82 -10.47
CA ALA A 32 5.63 19.84 -9.52
C ALA A 32 5.95 20.67 -8.27
N LEU A 33 7.18 20.56 -7.72
CA LEU A 33 7.62 21.32 -6.55
C LEU A 33 7.58 22.83 -6.77
N GLN A 34 7.84 23.30 -7.98
CA GLN A 34 7.76 24.72 -8.33
C GLN A 34 6.31 25.25 -8.31
N GLN A 35 5.34 24.38 -8.50
CA GLN A 35 3.90 24.74 -8.53
C GLN A 35 3.22 24.60 -7.16
N ILE A 36 3.85 23.90 -6.21
CA ILE A 36 3.29 23.66 -4.88
C ILE A 36 3.57 24.85 -3.98
N PRO A 37 2.53 25.45 -3.37
CA PRO A 37 2.72 26.51 -2.37
C PRO A 37 3.56 26.00 -1.19
N LYS A 38 4.50 26.81 -0.71
CA LYS A 38 5.41 26.44 0.39
C LYS A 38 4.69 25.97 1.66
N ASN A 39 3.50 26.50 1.93
CA ASN A 39 2.67 26.11 3.08
C ASN A 39 2.09 24.69 2.96
N LYS A 40 2.01 24.12 1.75
CA LYS A 40 1.55 22.74 1.50
C LYS A 40 2.68 21.72 1.38
N LEU A 41 3.94 22.17 1.35
CA LEU A 41 5.09 21.30 1.16
C LEU A 41 5.21 20.24 2.28
N GLY A 42 4.94 20.63 3.53
CA GLY A 42 4.92 19.70 4.66
C GLY A 42 3.89 18.58 4.49
N LEU A 43 2.72 18.89 3.95
CA LEU A 43 1.67 17.90 3.67
C LEU A 43 2.08 16.94 2.56
N VAL A 44 2.78 17.43 1.53
CA VAL A 44 3.31 16.60 0.44
C VAL A 44 4.37 15.63 0.95
N ILE A 45 5.29 16.10 1.81
CA ILE A 45 6.33 15.25 2.42
C ILE A 45 5.67 14.19 3.31
N LEU A 46 4.72 14.58 4.15
CA LEU A 46 3.98 13.67 5.02
C LEU A 46 3.22 12.61 4.22
N SER A 47 2.59 13.02 3.12
CA SER A 47 1.93 12.12 2.17
C SER A 47 2.91 11.11 1.56
N GLY A 48 4.09 11.54 1.16
CA GLY A 48 5.13 10.65 0.65
C GLY A 48 5.59 9.61 1.69
N ILE A 49 5.74 10.02 2.94
CA ILE A 49 6.14 9.14 4.03
C ILE A 49 5.03 8.12 4.35
N ILE A 50 3.81 8.59 4.60
CA ILE A 50 2.70 7.74 5.01
C ILE A 50 2.17 6.91 3.83
N GLY A 51 2.11 7.48 2.63
CA GLY A 51 1.53 6.85 1.46
C GLY A 51 2.48 5.98 0.65
N ASN A 52 3.79 6.10 0.84
CA ASN A 52 4.75 5.32 0.05
C ASN A 52 5.85 4.71 0.91
N PHE A 53 6.57 5.50 1.70
CA PHE A 53 7.75 5.03 2.41
C PHE A 53 7.42 3.93 3.43
N ILE A 54 6.54 4.23 4.39
CA ILE A 54 6.16 3.28 5.44
C ILE A 54 5.52 2.02 4.84
N PRO A 55 4.49 2.10 3.96
CA PRO A 55 3.88 0.91 3.38
C PRO A 55 4.84 0.03 2.60
N ALA A 56 5.78 0.61 1.82
CA ALA A 56 6.73 -0.19 1.05
C ALA A 56 7.61 -1.07 1.93
N TYR A 57 8.09 -0.56 3.06
CA TYR A 57 8.86 -1.37 4.01
C TYR A 57 8.00 -2.42 4.69
N LEU A 58 6.79 -2.07 5.12
CA LEU A 58 5.85 -3.00 5.74
C LEU A 58 5.52 -4.17 4.81
N PHE A 59 5.27 -3.91 3.53
CA PHE A 59 5.05 -4.93 2.51
C PHE A 59 6.27 -5.83 2.33
N CYS A 60 7.45 -5.26 2.16
CA CYS A 60 8.66 -6.05 1.96
C CYS A 60 8.96 -6.95 3.16
N ILE A 61 8.70 -6.50 4.39
CA ILE A 61 8.86 -7.32 5.59
C ILE A 61 7.82 -8.46 5.60
N ALA A 62 6.56 -8.16 5.32
CA ALA A 62 5.50 -9.15 5.32
C ALA A 62 5.75 -10.26 4.28
N GLU A 63 6.08 -9.89 3.04
CA GLU A 63 6.30 -10.82 1.93
C GLU A 63 7.48 -11.77 2.12
N THR A 64 8.35 -11.55 3.13
CA THR A 64 9.38 -12.54 3.49
C THR A 64 8.85 -13.74 4.24
N LYS A 65 7.66 -13.64 4.81
CA LYS A 65 7.12 -14.63 5.75
C LYS A 65 5.74 -15.14 5.37
N ILE A 66 5.02 -14.42 4.52
CA ILE A 66 3.68 -14.81 4.05
C ILE A 66 3.69 -15.03 2.54
N ASP A 67 2.73 -15.82 2.07
CA ASP A 67 2.53 -16.04 0.64
C ASP A 67 2.11 -14.74 -0.06
N SER A 68 2.68 -14.49 -1.23
CA SER A 68 2.34 -13.32 -2.07
C SER A 68 0.85 -13.27 -2.45
N ALA A 69 0.18 -14.43 -2.55
CA ALA A 69 -1.25 -14.48 -2.79
C ALA A 69 -2.04 -13.93 -1.58
N LEU A 70 -1.65 -14.32 -0.36
CA LEU A 70 -2.23 -13.76 0.87
C LEU A 70 -1.95 -12.27 1.00
N ALA A 71 -0.72 -11.84 0.68
CA ALA A 71 -0.36 -10.43 0.65
C ALA A 71 -1.24 -9.63 -0.32
N GLY A 72 -1.51 -10.17 -1.52
CA GLY A 72 -2.40 -9.57 -2.50
C GLY A 72 -3.84 -9.43 -2.02
N ILE A 73 -4.39 -10.46 -1.35
CA ILE A 73 -5.75 -10.40 -0.76
C ILE A 73 -5.80 -9.30 0.29
N LEU A 74 -4.84 -9.26 1.20
CA LEU A 74 -4.80 -8.26 2.26
C LEU A 74 -4.64 -6.84 1.70
N ASN A 75 -3.84 -6.67 0.65
CA ASN A 75 -3.70 -5.39 -0.04
C ASN A 75 -5.00 -4.91 -0.68
N SER A 76 -5.85 -5.83 -1.15
CA SER A 76 -7.15 -5.48 -1.72
C SER A 76 -8.14 -4.92 -0.70
N LEU A 77 -7.85 -5.01 0.59
CA LEU A 77 -8.58 -4.31 1.65
C LEU A 77 -8.31 -2.80 1.67
N THR A 78 -7.32 -2.31 0.91
CA THR A 78 -6.98 -0.87 0.85
C THR A 78 -8.19 0.03 0.58
N PRO A 79 -9.05 -0.21 -0.42
CA PRO A 79 -10.22 0.63 -0.63
C PRO A 79 -11.22 0.57 0.53
N LEU A 80 -11.34 -0.57 1.21
CA LEU A 80 -12.18 -0.71 2.40
C LEU A 80 -11.65 0.16 3.55
N PHE A 81 -10.36 0.07 3.86
CA PHE A 81 -9.73 0.90 4.88
C PHE A 81 -9.73 2.39 4.51
N THR A 82 -9.60 2.73 3.22
CA THR A 82 -9.75 4.11 2.75
C THR A 82 -11.11 4.68 3.11
N ILE A 83 -12.18 3.90 2.94
CA ILE A 83 -13.53 4.28 3.32
C ILE A 83 -13.67 4.41 4.83
N ILE A 84 -13.22 3.42 5.59
CA ILE A 84 -13.31 3.42 7.05
C ILE A 84 -12.60 4.65 7.63
N VAL A 85 -11.37 4.90 7.20
CA VAL A 85 -10.59 6.08 7.62
C VAL A 85 -11.29 7.37 7.20
N GLY A 86 -11.81 7.43 5.97
CA GLY A 86 -12.57 8.58 5.47
C GLY A 86 -13.78 8.90 6.33
N MET A 87 -14.56 7.89 6.74
CA MET A 87 -15.72 8.08 7.61
C MET A 87 -15.34 8.47 9.03
N VAL A 88 -14.41 7.73 9.64
CA VAL A 88 -14.08 7.86 11.07
C VAL A 88 -13.26 9.11 11.35
N VAL A 89 -12.20 9.33 10.56
CA VAL A 89 -11.25 10.43 10.81
C VAL A 89 -11.64 11.70 10.06
N PHE A 90 -12.01 11.57 8.79
CA PHE A 90 -12.28 12.72 7.93
C PHE A 90 -13.77 13.08 7.84
N LYS A 91 -14.66 12.28 8.45
CA LYS A 91 -16.11 12.47 8.48
C LYS A 91 -16.74 12.66 7.09
N ILE A 92 -16.20 11.93 6.12
CA ILE A 92 -16.67 11.96 4.72
C ILE A 92 -17.88 11.04 4.61
N SER A 93 -18.98 11.55 4.06
CA SER A 93 -20.15 10.73 3.71
C SER A 93 -19.86 9.92 2.46
N ILE A 94 -20.17 8.63 2.49
CA ILE A 94 -19.90 7.72 1.39
C ILE A 94 -21.20 7.24 0.77
N ASP A 95 -21.23 7.24 -0.55
CA ASP A 95 -22.34 6.70 -1.32
C ASP A 95 -22.45 5.17 -1.10
N PRO A 96 -23.61 4.65 -0.67
CA PRO A 96 -23.82 3.20 -0.49
C PRO A 96 -23.51 2.37 -1.75
N LYS A 97 -23.68 2.95 -2.94
CA LYS A 97 -23.36 2.28 -4.20
C LYS A 97 -21.87 2.03 -4.35
N LYS A 98 -21.03 2.97 -3.92
CA LYS A 98 -19.56 2.81 -3.93
C LYS A 98 -19.12 1.71 -2.93
N MET A 99 -19.75 1.67 -1.76
CA MET A 99 -19.50 0.63 -0.76
C MET A 99 -19.85 -0.76 -1.32
N GLY A 100 -21.01 -0.90 -1.96
CA GLY A 100 -21.42 -2.16 -2.59
C GLY A 100 -20.45 -2.63 -3.67
N GLY A 101 -19.95 -1.74 -4.52
CA GLY A 101 -18.97 -2.07 -5.55
C GLY A 101 -17.63 -2.57 -4.97
N ILE A 102 -17.16 -1.95 -3.89
CA ILE A 102 -15.91 -2.36 -3.21
C ILE A 102 -16.07 -3.74 -2.56
N LEU A 103 -17.18 -3.99 -1.89
CA LEU A 103 -17.47 -5.29 -1.29
C LEU A 103 -17.57 -6.40 -2.36
N LEU A 104 -18.24 -6.14 -3.47
CA LEU A 104 -18.31 -7.08 -4.59
C LEU A 104 -16.93 -7.38 -5.19
N GLY A 105 -16.11 -6.35 -5.37
CA GLY A 105 -14.73 -6.53 -5.86
C GLY A 105 -13.87 -7.36 -4.91
N LEU A 106 -14.01 -7.13 -3.60
CA LEU A 106 -13.32 -7.90 -2.57
C LEU A 106 -13.74 -9.37 -2.59
N VAL A 107 -15.04 -9.65 -2.66
CA VAL A 107 -15.57 -11.03 -2.76
C VAL A 107 -15.05 -11.71 -4.02
N GLY A 108 -15.08 -11.03 -5.16
CA GLY A 108 -14.55 -11.57 -6.43
C GLY A 108 -13.08 -11.93 -6.34
N LEU A 109 -12.26 -11.09 -5.70
CA LEU A 109 -10.84 -11.36 -5.48
C LEU A 109 -10.64 -12.57 -4.56
N CYS A 110 -11.35 -12.66 -3.44
CA CYS A 110 -11.27 -13.79 -2.53
C CYS A 110 -11.60 -15.11 -3.23
N ILE A 111 -12.66 -15.12 -4.03
CA ILE A 111 -13.06 -16.29 -4.82
C ILE A 111 -11.94 -16.67 -5.82
N SER A 112 -11.39 -15.70 -6.53
CA SER A 112 -10.33 -15.93 -7.53
C SER A 112 -9.08 -16.55 -6.91
N VAL A 113 -8.68 -16.08 -5.73
CA VAL A 113 -7.48 -16.59 -5.05
C VAL A 113 -7.71 -17.97 -4.46
N VAL A 114 -8.88 -18.21 -3.84
CA VAL A 114 -9.23 -19.54 -3.29
C VAL A 114 -9.38 -20.58 -4.39
N ALA A 115 -9.92 -20.19 -5.55
CA ALA A 115 -10.07 -21.11 -6.69
C ALA A 115 -8.72 -21.45 -7.36
N GLY A 116 -7.70 -20.59 -7.23
CA GLY A 116 -6.44 -20.76 -7.95
C GLY A 116 -5.29 -21.41 -7.18
N LYS A 117 -5.29 -21.40 -5.84
CA LYS A 117 -4.16 -21.88 -5.02
C LYS A 117 -4.58 -22.28 -3.61
N THR A 118 -3.85 -23.25 -3.04
CA THR A 118 -3.85 -23.49 -1.59
C THR A 118 -3.13 -22.33 -0.89
N LEU A 119 -3.88 -21.59 -0.07
CA LEU A 119 -3.31 -20.54 0.77
C LEU A 119 -2.54 -21.17 1.93
N HIS A 120 -1.27 -20.85 2.06
CA HIS A 120 -0.49 -21.20 3.23
C HIS A 120 -0.64 -20.08 4.28
N PHE A 121 -1.26 -20.42 5.40
CA PHE A 121 -1.46 -19.49 6.52
C PHE A 121 -0.30 -19.52 7.53
N GLU A 122 0.87 -19.99 7.12
CA GLU A 122 2.06 -19.94 7.95
C GLU A 122 2.42 -18.47 8.22
N ASN A 123 2.81 -18.20 9.47
CA ASN A 123 3.23 -16.87 9.91
C ASN A 123 2.19 -15.75 9.72
N ILE A 124 0.91 -16.06 9.90
CA ILE A 124 -0.21 -15.10 9.74
C ILE A 124 -0.01 -13.80 10.54
N SER A 125 0.78 -13.82 11.61
CA SER A 125 1.12 -12.62 12.39
C SER A 125 1.76 -11.52 11.54
N PHE A 126 2.47 -11.89 10.46
CA PHE A 126 3.06 -10.92 9.55
C PHE A 126 2.04 -10.22 8.65
N SER A 127 0.81 -10.74 8.56
CA SER A 127 -0.31 -10.08 7.87
C SER A 127 -0.65 -8.72 8.49
N ILE A 128 -0.33 -8.50 9.77
CA ILE A 128 -0.57 -7.23 10.45
C ILE A 128 0.21 -6.08 9.78
N PHE A 129 1.39 -6.35 9.23
CA PHE A 129 2.18 -5.34 8.54
C PHE A 129 1.47 -4.86 7.27
N ILE A 130 0.80 -5.77 6.53
CA ILE A 130 0.03 -5.37 5.34
C ILE A 130 -1.23 -4.62 5.74
N ILE A 131 -1.92 -5.03 6.81
CA ILE A 131 -3.08 -4.31 7.33
C ILE A 131 -2.68 -2.88 7.74
N LEU A 132 -1.56 -2.72 8.43
CA LEU A 132 -1.03 -1.40 8.77
C LEU A 132 -0.70 -0.57 7.51
N ALA A 133 -0.09 -1.18 6.51
CA ALA A 133 0.20 -0.53 5.24
C ALA A 133 -1.09 -0.05 4.53
N THR A 134 -2.14 -0.88 4.51
CA THR A 134 -3.43 -0.51 3.89
C THR A 134 -4.13 0.62 4.65
N ILE A 135 -4.01 0.66 5.97
CA ILE A 135 -4.49 1.79 6.78
C ILE A 135 -3.71 3.07 6.44
N CYS A 136 -2.38 3.00 6.32
CA CYS A 136 -1.55 4.14 5.89
C CYS A 136 -1.98 4.65 4.51
N TYR A 137 -2.23 3.75 3.55
CA TYR A 137 -2.79 4.14 2.25
C TYR A 137 -4.13 4.83 2.38
N GLY A 138 -5.03 4.30 3.23
CA GLY A 138 -6.33 4.90 3.50
C GLY A 138 -6.21 6.32 4.06
N PHE A 139 -5.30 6.54 4.99
CA PHE A 139 -5.00 7.89 5.51
C PHE A 139 -4.47 8.81 4.41
N ASN A 140 -3.49 8.35 3.64
CA ASN A 140 -2.87 9.15 2.60
C ASN A 140 -3.87 9.61 1.54
N VAL A 141 -4.70 8.70 1.04
CA VAL A 141 -5.73 9.02 0.03
C VAL A 141 -6.71 10.08 0.54
N ASN A 142 -7.18 9.96 1.77
CA ASN A 142 -8.12 10.91 2.34
C ASN A 142 -7.46 12.25 2.72
N MET A 143 -6.17 12.26 3.04
CA MET A 143 -5.41 13.47 3.35
C MET A 143 -5.14 14.31 2.08
N VAL A 144 -4.82 13.66 0.97
CA VAL A 144 -4.52 14.32 -0.31
C VAL A 144 -5.79 14.73 -1.04
N GLY A 145 -6.91 14.04 -0.82
CA GLY A 145 -8.20 14.32 -1.44
C GLY A 145 -8.93 15.55 -0.91
N LYS A 146 -8.37 16.25 0.10
CA LYS A 146 -8.84 17.55 0.62
C LYS A 146 -8.03 18.70 0.05
#